data_78b0d55ce79dcc235f94b56ac8e6808a
#
_entry.id   78b0d55ce79dcc235f94b56ac8e6808a
#
_cell.length_a   1.000
_cell.length_b   1.000
_cell.length_c   1.000
_cell.angle_alpha   90.00
_cell.angle_beta   90.00
_cell.angle_gamma   90.00
#
_symmetry.space_group_name_H-M   'P 1'
#
loop_
_entity.id
_entity.type
_entity.pdbx_description
1 polymer ?
#
loop_
_entity_poly.entity_id
_entity_poly.type
_entity_poly.pdbx_seq_one_letter_code
_entity_poly.pdbx_strand_id
1 'polypeptide(L)'
;MPVFSKALLMCLFVLHSGCTVERDIDAGANLEILQKETEFGWSESGAFQSQDRSLIQLLNDFEKPLSFYPVIDLSEGEFRDDDLFYRRGMTTPFSGKAVLYNSEKQILSESIFRHGLPHGPQRTYFSNTIKSSETIYDQGVMSGIHSKWWSNGKLKEEEYWSKGNYFGGKSWDNTGRLIKQVRTR
;
A
#
# COMPACT_ATOMS: atom_id res chain seq x y z
N MET A 1 26.92 9.23 -13.69
CA MET A 1 26.15 9.19 -12.42
C MET A 1 24.77 8.68 -12.79
N PRO A 2 24.31 7.52 -12.28
CA PRO A 2 22.99 7.02 -12.63
C PRO A 2 21.94 7.88 -11.91
N VAL A 3 21.02 8.43 -12.68
CA VAL A 3 19.84 9.12 -12.18
C VAL A 3 18.93 8.04 -11.59
N PHE A 4 18.97 7.85 -10.28
CA PHE A 4 17.96 7.05 -9.58
C PHE A 4 16.60 7.74 -9.74
N SER A 5 15.72 7.10 -10.50
CA SER A 5 14.40 7.61 -10.77
C SER A 5 13.60 7.74 -9.46
N LYS A 6 12.89 8.87 -9.28
CA LYS A 6 11.93 9.09 -8.18
C LYS A 6 10.95 7.90 -8.00
N ALA A 7 10.67 7.15 -9.07
CA ALA A 7 9.83 5.96 -9.03
C ALA A 7 10.36 4.85 -8.11
N LEU A 8 11.69 4.67 -8.08
CA LEU A 8 12.32 3.72 -7.15
C LEU A 8 12.26 4.25 -5.72
N LEU A 9 12.28 5.58 -5.57
CA LEU A 9 12.21 6.25 -4.28
C LEU A 9 10.82 6.09 -3.63
N MET A 10 9.72 6.12 -4.40
CA MET A 10 8.37 5.87 -3.83
C MET A 10 8.19 4.44 -3.34
N CYS A 11 8.74 3.45 -4.04
CA CYS A 11 8.77 2.08 -3.51
C CYS A 11 9.69 1.94 -2.27
N LEU A 12 10.72 2.80 -2.15
CA LEU A 12 11.65 2.83 -1.00
C LEU A 12 11.17 3.77 0.12
N PHE A 13 10.42 4.86 -0.18
CA PHE A 13 9.92 5.78 0.83
C PHE A 13 8.89 5.16 1.77
N VAL A 14 8.15 4.14 1.33
CA VAL A 14 7.31 3.33 2.22
C VAL A 14 8.15 2.59 3.28
N LEU A 15 9.48 2.48 3.08
CA LEU A 15 10.36 1.76 4.01
C LEU A 15 10.99 2.67 5.08
N HIS A 16 10.91 4.02 5.00
CA HIS A 16 11.73 4.89 5.88
C HIS A 16 11.03 6.09 6.50
N SER A 17 9.76 6.37 6.21
CA SER A 17 9.07 7.43 6.95
C SER A 17 8.41 6.89 8.21
N GLY A 18 9.23 6.54 9.20
CA GLY A 18 8.87 6.66 10.59
C GLY A 18 8.70 8.15 10.91
N CYS A 19 7.72 8.80 10.33
CA CYS A 19 7.29 10.12 10.77
C CYS A 19 6.45 9.89 12.03
N THR A 20 7.10 9.86 13.17
CA THR A 20 6.46 10.10 14.44
C THR A 20 6.02 11.57 14.45
N VAL A 21 4.88 11.83 13.85
CA VAL A 21 4.15 13.06 14.15
C VAL A 21 3.43 12.77 15.47
N GLU A 22 4.10 13.03 16.57
CA GLU A 22 3.43 13.32 17.83
C GLU A 22 2.60 14.60 17.59
N ARG A 23 1.36 14.41 17.15
CA ARG A 23 0.34 15.42 17.35
C ARG A 23 -0.46 14.99 18.55
N ASP A 24 -0.33 15.75 19.63
CA ASP A 24 -1.33 15.84 20.68
C ASP A 24 -2.64 16.32 20.05
N ILE A 25 -3.37 15.39 19.46
CA ILE A 25 -4.76 15.56 19.08
C ILE A 25 -5.52 15.01 20.29
N ASP A 26 -6.46 15.79 20.76
CA ASP A 26 -7.47 15.35 21.72
C ASP A 26 -8.18 14.11 21.14
N ALA A 27 -7.57 12.95 21.39
CA ALA A 27 -7.76 11.72 20.61
C ALA A 27 -9.12 11.04 20.91
N GLY A 28 -9.78 11.44 22.01
CA GLY A 28 -11.03 10.82 22.42
C GLY A 28 -12.23 11.16 21.55
N ALA A 29 -12.40 12.44 21.23
CA ALA A 29 -13.56 12.93 20.48
C ALA A 29 -13.49 12.60 18.99
N ASN A 30 -12.26 12.61 18.42
CA ASN A 30 -12.05 12.29 17.00
C ASN A 30 -12.15 10.78 16.71
N LEU A 31 -11.81 9.91 17.66
CA LEU A 31 -11.91 8.46 17.47
C LEU A 31 -13.37 7.99 17.38
N GLU A 32 -14.26 8.59 18.19
CA GLU A 32 -15.70 8.28 18.19
C GLU A 32 -16.39 8.74 16.89
N ILE A 33 -15.95 9.87 16.33
CA ILE A 33 -16.41 10.37 15.03
C ILE A 33 -15.87 9.49 13.89
N LEU A 34 -14.59 9.11 13.92
CA LEU A 34 -13.98 8.23 12.93
C LEU A 34 -14.56 6.80 12.99
N GLN A 35 -14.89 6.29 14.17
CA GLN A 35 -15.57 4.99 14.32
C GLN A 35 -17.00 5.01 13.77
N LYS A 36 -17.71 6.13 13.85
CA LYS A 36 -19.04 6.30 13.25
C LYS A 36 -19.01 6.46 11.72
N GLU A 37 -17.96 7.08 11.18
CA GLU A 37 -17.86 7.35 9.74
C GLU A 37 -17.20 6.22 8.95
N THR A 38 -16.39 5.36 9.57
CA THR A 38 -15.55 4.38 8.86
C THR A 38 -15.86 3.00 9.34
N GLU A 39 -16.72 2.44 9.87
CA GLU A 39 -16.89 1.02 10.26
C GLU A 39 -15.54 0.24 10.42
N PHE A 40 -14.45 0.96 10.65
CA PHE A 40 -13.12 0.43 10.93
C PHE A 40 -12.96 0.34 12.44
N GLY A 41 -12.63 -0.81 12.95
CA GLY A 41 -12.40 -0.96 14.38
C GLY A 41 -11.80 -2.29 14.78
N TRP A 42 -11.28 -2.32 15.99
CA TRP A 42 -10.88 -3.55 16.65
C TRP A 42 -12.12 -4.22 17.24
N SER A 43 -12.37 -5.48 16.87
CA SER A 43 -13.40 -6.28 17.56
C SER A 43 -13.00 -6.56 19.01
N GLU A 44 -13.95 -6.90 19.84
CA GLU A 44 -13.70 -7.34 21.23
C GLU A 44 -12.76 -8.56 21.27
N SER A 45 -12.79 -9.42 20.25
CA SER A 45 -11.88 -10.55 20.09
C SER A 45 -10.44 -10.16 19.67
N GLY A 46 -10.18 -8.86 19.46
CA GLY A 46 -8.87 -8.35 19.05
C GLY A 46 -8.54 -8.51 17.56
N ALA A 47 -9.52 -8.85 16.73
CA ALA A 47 -9.40 -8.81 15.28
C ALA A 47 -9.74 -7.41 14.76
N PHE A 48 -8.95 -6.90 13.81
CA PHE A 48 -9.29 -5.68 13.10
C PHE A 48 -10.34 -6.01 12.05
N GLN A 49 -11.48 -5.36 12.12
CA GLN A 49 -12.55 -5.51 11.15
C GLN A 49 -12.61 -4.26 10.29
N SER A 50 -12.52 -4.45 8.98
CA SER A 50 -12.80 -3.41 8.00
C SER A 50 -14.12 -3.76 7.34
N GLN A 51 -15.15 -2.93 7.57
CA GLN A 51 -16.43 -3.00 6.87
C GLN A 51 -16.57 -1.83 5.89
N ASP A 52 -15.47 -1.15 5.56
CA ASP A 52 -15.49 -0.10 4.55
C ASP A 52 -15.89 -0.71 3.21
N ARG A 53 -17.16 -0.50 2.84
CA ARG A 53 -17.73 -1.01 1.59
C ARG A 53 -16.97 -0.47 0.38
N SER A 54 -16.44 0.75 0.47
CA SER A 54 -15.66 1.35 -0.62
C SER A 54 -14.35 0.61 -0.82
N LEU A 55 -13.69 0.20 0.26
CA LEU A 55 -12.47 -0.59 0.21
C LEU A 55 -12.73 -2.02 -0.30
N ILE A 56 -13.81 -2.66 0.18
CA ILE A 56 -14.22 -4.00 -0.28
C ILE A 56 -14.54 -3.94 -1.77
N GLN A 57 -15.29 -2.93 -2.21
CA GLN A 57 -15.61 -2.75 -3.62
C GLN A 57 -14.34 -2.48 -4.44
N LEU A 58 -13.45 -1.63 -3.95
CA LEU A 58 -12.15 -1.35 -4.55
C LEU A 58 -11.36 -2.65 -4.77
N LEU A 59 -11.23 -3.48 -3.73
CA LEU A 59 -10.52 -4.76 -3.83
C LEU A 59 -11.19 -5.70 -4.82
N ASN A 60 -12.52 -5.82 -4.78
CA ASN A 60 -13.28 -6.64 -5.71
C ASN A 60 -13.12 -6.18 -7.17
N ASP A 61 -13.03 -4.87 -7.41
CA ASP A 61 -12.81 -4.32 -8.74
C ASP A 61 -11.41 -4.65 -9.27
N PHE A 62 -10.43 -4.84 -8.38
CA PHE A 62 -9.07 -5.27 -8.76
C PHE A 62 -8.87 -6.79 -8.82
N GLU A 63 -9.74 -7.58 -8.21
CA GLU A 63 -9.73 -9.04 -8.36
C GLU A 63 -10.34 -9.48 -9.70
N LYS A 64 -11.18 -8.64 -10.31
CA LYS A 64 -11.65 -8.90 -11.68
C LYS A 64 -10.49 -8.75 -12.66
N PRO A 65 -10.40 -9.62 -13.69
CA PRO A 65 -9.33 -9.48 -14.68
C PRO A 65 -9.38 -8.07 -15.29
N LEU A 66 -8.32 -7.32 -15.04
CA LEU A 66 -8.12 -5.96 -15.58
C LEU A 66 -7.80 -6.00 -17.08
N SER A 67 -8.54 -6.78 -17.85
CA SER A 67 -8.32 -7.00 -19.28
C SER A 67 -8.39 -5.70 -20.11
N PHE A 68 -8.87 -4.62 -19.52
CA PHE A 68 -8.99 -3.31 -20.18
C PHE A 68 -7.93 -2.30 -19.74
N TYR A 69 -7.11 -2.60 -18.74
CA TYR A 69 -6.08 -1.68 -18.29
C TYR A 69 -4.74 -2.00 -18.95
N PRO A 70 -4.07 -1.00 -19.54
CA PRO A 70 -2.75 -1.22 -20.11
C PRO A 70 -1.76 -1.65 -19.03
N VAL A 71 -0.90 -2.61 -19.39
CA VAL A 71 0.23 -3.03 -18.56
C VAL A 71 1.49 -2.52 -19.21
N ILE A 72 2.32 -1.82 -18.45
CA ILE A 72 3.60 -1.30 -18.92
C ILE A 72 4.73 -1.79 -18.01
N ASP A 73 5.97 -1.81 -18.53
CA ASP A 73 7.16 -1.89 -17.68
C ASP A 73 7.29 -0.57 -16.90
N LEU A 74 7.60 -0.64 -15.62
CA LEU A 74 7.74 0.55 -14.77
C LEU A 74 8.80 1.53 -15.32
N SER A 75 9.81 1.02 -16.03
CA SER A 75 10.82 1.83 -16.71
C SER A 75 10.29 2.68 -17.87
N GLU A 76 9.09 2.35 -18.40
CA GLU A 76 8.41 3.16 -19.40
C GLU A 76 7.66 4.36 -18.80
N GLY A 77 7.59 4.44 -17.47
CA GLY A 77 6.90 5.51 -16.75
C GLY A 77 7.83 6.50 -16.07
N GLU A 78 7.25 7.59 -15.61
CA GLU A 78 7.91 8.64 -14.85
C GLU A 78 6.93 9.35 -13.94
N PHE A 79 7.38 9.79 -12.76
CA PHE A 79 6.68 10.79 -11.95
C PHE A 79 7.12 12.18 -12.38
N ARG A 80 6.17 13.12 -12.46
CA ARG A 80 6.44 14.52 -12.79
C ARG A 80 6.31 15.43 -11.57
N ASP A 81 6.45 16.74 -11.78
CA ASP A 81 6.47 17.73 -10.70
C ASP A 81 5.11 17.89 -9.99
N ASP A 82 4.03 17.39 -10.59
CA ASP A 82 2.69 17.28 -10.00
C ASP A 82 2.47 16.01 -9.17
N ASP A 83 3.54 15.21 -8.96
CA ASP A 83 3.54 13.94 -8.27
C ASP A 83 2.63 12.85 -8.90
N LEU A 84 2.17 13.06 -10.14
CA LEU A 84 1.42 12.06 -10.89
C LEU A 84 2.34 11.17 -11.74
N PHE A 85 1.94 9.92 -11.91
CA PHE A 85 2.64 8.96 -12.75
C PHE A 85 2.16 9.04 -14.20
N TYR A 86 3.08 9.12 -15.13
CA TYR A 86 2.86 9.20 -16.56
C TYR A 86 3.60 8.09 -17.29
N ARG A 87 3.05 7.59 -18.40
CA ARG A 87 3.87 6.88 -19.37
C ARG A 87 4.70 7.90 -20.15
N ARG A 88 5.99 7.65 -20.33
CA ARG A 88 6.88 8.57 -21.03
C ARG A 88 6.35 8.95 -22.41
N GLY A 89 6.45 10.21 -22.76
CA GLY A 89 5.93 10.78 -24.00
C GLY A 89 4.43 11.03 -24.02
N MET A 90 3.68 10.66 -22.99
CA MET A 90 2.25 10.96 -22.89
C MET A 90 2.02 12.20 -22.02
N THR A 91 0.98 12.98 -22.38
CA THR A 91 0.58 14.19 -21.65
C THR A 91 -0.52 13.93 -20.62
N THR A 92 -1.19 12.79 -20.72
CA THR A 92 -2.24 12.38 -19.77
C THR A 92 -1.67 11.49 -18.68
N PRO A 93 -2.06 11.69 -17.41
CA PRO A 93 -1.68 10.80 -16.33
C PRO A 93 -2.07 9.35 -16.62
N PHE A 94 -1.21 8.42 -16.27
CA PHE A 94 -1.38 7.01 -16.58
C PHE A 94 -2.48 6.37 -15.73
N SER A 95 -3.30 5.55 -16.40
CA SER A 95 -4.23 4.63 -15.74
C SER A 95 -3.95 3.23 -16.25
N GLY A 96 -3.58 2.33 -15.34
CA GLY A 96 -3.17 0.99 -15.71
C GLY A 96 -2.28 0.35 -14.66
N LYS A 97 -1.62 -0.74 -15.04
CA LYS A 97 -0.69 -1.48 -14.21
C LYS A 97 0.75 -1.25 -14.69
N ALA A 98 1.62 -0.83 -13.80
CA ALA A 98 3.05 -0.77 -14.04
C ALA A 98 3.75 -1.91 -13.30
N VAL A 99 4.63 -2.64 -13.97
CA VAL A 99 5.31 -3.82 -13.44
C VAL A 99 6.82 -3.63 -13.56
N LEU A 100 7.53 -3.88 -12.48
CA LEU A 100 8.99 -3.92 -12.48
C LEU A 100 9.46 -5.37 -12.53
N TYR A 101 10.37 -5.66 -13.45
CA TYR A 101 10.98 -6.97 -13.59
C TYR A 101 12.46 -6.94 -13.23
N ASN A 102 12.99 -8.07 -12.76
CA ASN A 102 14.43 -8.28 -12.67
C ASN A 102 15.00 -8.75 -14.02
N SER A 103 16.31 -8.99 -14.05
CA SER A 103 17.02 -9.49 -15.25
C SER A 103 16.53 -10.86 -15.74
N GLU A 104 15.92 -11.65 -14.85
CA GLU A 104 15.36 -12.98 -15.15
C GLU A 104 13.88 -12.92 -15.53
N LYS A 105 13.32 -11.72 -15.76
CA LYS A 105 11.89 -11.49 -16.07
C LYS A 105 10.94 -11.89 -14.95
N GLN A 106 11.42 -12.01 -13.72
CA GLN A 106 10.55 -12.20 -12.57
C GLN A 106 10.03 -10.84 -12.09
N ILE A 107 8.78 -10.81 -11.63
CA ILE A 107 8.16 -9.61 -11.12
C ILE A 107 8.78 -9.23 -9.76
N LEU A 108 9.30 -8.02 -9.66
CA LEU A 108 9.77 -7.42 -8.41
C LEU A 108 8.71 -6.53 -7.76
N SER A 109 7.94 -5.82 -8.56
CA SER A 109 6.81 -5.03 -8.05
C SER A 109 5.70 -4.87 -9.07
N GLU A 110 4.50 -4.68 -8.56
CA GLU A 110 3.31 -4.32 -9.32
C GLU A 110 2.64 -3.12 -8.66
N SER A 111 2.32 -2.12 -9.47
CA SER A 111 1.64 -0.91 -9.02
C SER A 111 0.47 -0.60 -9.95
N ILE A 112 -0.68 -0.34 -9.38
CA ILE A 112 -1.86 0.06 -10.15
C ILE A 112 -2.05 1.56 -9.97
N PHE A 113 -2.32 2.24 -11.08
CA PHE A 113 -2.53 3.67 -11.13
C PHE A 113 -3.89 4.00 -11.75
N ARG A 114 -4.51 5.04 -11.23
CA ARG A 114 -5.70 5.67 -11.79
C ARG A 114 -5.48 7.18 -11.85
N HIS A 115 -5.52 7.73 -13.06
CA HIS A 115 -5.21 9.15 -13.30
C HIS A 115 -3.87 9.59 -12.67
N GLY A 116 -2.85 8.73 -12.79
CA GLY A 116 -1.51 8.98 -12.26
C GLY A 116 -1.34 8.74 -10.77
N LEU A 117 -2.41 8.57 -10.01
CA LEU A 117 -2.36 8.28 -8.58
C LEU A 117 -2.36 6.77 -8.30
N PRO A 118 -1.58 6.29 -7.32
CA PRO A 118 -1.70 4.92 -6.83
C PRO A 118 -3.14 4.62 -6.44
N HIS A 119 -3.70 3.49 -6.91
CA HIS A 119 -5.08 3.12 -6.64
C HIS A 119 -5.23 1.60 -6.70
N GLY A 120 -5.64 0.99 -5.59
CA GLY A 120 -5.68 -0.46 -5.41
C GLY A 120 -4.40 -1.05 -4.80
N PRO A 121 -4.20 -2.37 -4.92
CA PRO A 121 -3.06 -3.04 -4.32
C PRO A 121 -1.76 -2.71 -5.05
N GLN A 122 -0.75 -2.33 -4.28
CA GLN A 122 0.64 -2.30 -4.69
C GLN A 122 1.38 -3.45 -4.01
N ARG A 123 2.12 -4.22 -4.77
CA ARG A 123 2.82 -5.42 -4.30
C ARG A 123 4.29 -5.35 -4.64
N THR A 124 5.10 -5.84 -3.73
CA THR A 124 6.52 -6.11 -3.98
C THR A 124 6.83 -7.57 -3.67
N TYR A 125 7.87 -8.08 -4.30
CA TYR A 125 8.23 -9.49 -4.19
C TYR A 125 9.72 -9.61 -3.90
N PHE A 126 10.10 -10.67 -3.20
CA PHE A 126 11.49 -11.11 -3.15
C PHE A 126 11.88 -11.73 -4.50
N SER A 127 13.16 -11.87 -4.75
CA SER A 127 13.66 -12.47 -6.00
C SER A 127 13.19 -13.90 -6.26
N ASN A 128 12.66 -14.58 -5.23
CA ASN A 128 12.09 -15.91 -5.30
C ASN A 128 10.55 -15.93 -5.52
N THR A 129 9.97 -14.81 -5.96
CA THR A 129 8.53 -14.64 -6.20
C THR A 129 7.62 -14.67 -4.97
N ILE A 130 8.18 -14.80 -3.78
CA ILE A 130 7.43 -14.65 -2.52
C ILE A 130 7.11 -13.17 -2.32
N LYS A 131 5.85 -12.88 -1.98
CA LYS A 131 5.43 -11.51 -1.67
C LYS A 131 6.23 -10.97 -0.48
N SER A 132 6.79 -9.76 -0.64
CA SER A 132 7.53 -9.07 0.42
C SER A 132 6.70 -7.98 1.07
N SER A 133 5.85 -7.28 0.30
CA SER A 133 4.88 -6.34 0.85
C SER A 133 3.62 -6.24 -0.02
N GLU A 134 2.53 -5.80 0.61
CA GLU A 134 1.30 -5.39 -0.06
C GLU A 134 0.72 -4.18 0.67
N THR A 135 0.40 -3.14 -0.09
CA THR A 135 -0.20 -1.91 0.41
C THR A 135 -1.39 -1.58 -0.47
N ILE A 136 -2.49 -1.17 0.13
CA ILE A 136 -3.67 -0.77 -0.59
C ILE A 136 -3.76 0.75 -0.58
N TYR A 137 -3.98 1.33 -1.75
CA TYR A 137 -4.15 2.76 -1.94
C TYR A 137 -5.54 3.07 -2.49
N ASP A 138 -6.11 4.16 -2.03
CA ASP A 138 -7.28 4.79 -2.62
C ASP A 138 -6.92 6.22 -3.04
N GLN A 139 -6.87 6.48 -4.35
CA GLN A 139 -6.52 7.79 -4.93
C GLN A 139 -5.25 8.41 -4.33
N GLY A 140 -4.17 7.63 -4.25
CA GLY A 140 -2.89 8.06 -3.69
C GLY A 140 -2.79 7.98 -2.16
N VAL A 141 -3.89 7.68 -1.47
CA VAL A 141 -3.95 7.64 0.00
C VAL A 141 -3.96 6.20 0.48
N MET A 142 -3.08 5.88 1.44
CA MET A 142 -3.01 4.56 2.04
C MET A 142 -4.29 4.23 2.79
N SER A 143 -4.91 3.10 2.48
CA SER A 143 -6.17 2.62 3.07
C SER A 143 -6.15 1.11 3.22
N GLY A 144 -6.79 0.58 4.27
CA GLY A 144 -6.82 -0.86 4.53
C GLY A 144 -5.58 -1.38 5.23
N ILE A 145 -5.21 -2.60 4.91
CA ILE A 145 -4.09 -3.29 5.58
C ILE A 145 -2.83 -3.14 4.74
N HIS A 146 -1.77 -2.66 5.37
CA HIS A 146 -0.41 -2.75 4.85
C HIS A 146 0.27 -3.97 5.48
N SER A 147 0.67 -4.91 4.65
CA SER A 147 1.28 -6.17 5.09
C SER A 147 2.70 -6.32 4.56
N LYS A 148 3.57 -6.86 5.40
CA LYS A 148 4.94 -7.27 5.02
C LYS A 148 5.16 -8.73 5.39
N TRP A 149 5.98 -9.42 4.63
CA TRP A 149 6.33 -10.82 4.86
C TRP A 149 7.84 -10.98 4.98
N TRP A 150 8.22 -12.03 5.70
CA TRP A 150 9.58 -12.54 5.69
C TRP A 150 9.85 -13.30 4.38
N SER A 151 11.11 -13.48 4.03
CA SER A 151 11.50 -14.26 2.84
C SER A 151 11.09 -15.73 2.87
N ASN A 152 10.73 -16.26 4.05
CA ASN A 152 10.13 -17.59 4.21
C ASN A 152 8.60 -17.60 4.03
N GLY A 153 7.99 -16.51 3.58
CA GLY A 153 6.55 -16.35 3.33
C GLY A 153 5.69 -16.12 4.58
N LYS A 154 6.27 -16.13 5.79
CA LYS A 154 5.52 -15.83 7.01
C LYS A 154 5.28 -14.33 7.15
N LEU A 155 4.14 -13.97 7.72
CA LEU A 155 3.79 -12.59 7.99
C LEU A 155 4.80 -11.98 8.96
N LYS A 156 5.28 -10.78 8.64
CA LYS A 156 6.23 -9.99 9.42
C LYS A 156 5.54 -8.85 10.12
N GLU A 157 4.66 -8.16 9.42
CA GLU A 157 4.01 -6.95 9.90
C GLU A 157 2.66 -6.76 9.24
N GLU A 158 1.70 -6.30 9.98
CA GLU A 158 0.44 -5.74 9.51
C GLU A 158 0.22 -4.40 10.17
N GLU A 159 -0.08 -3.40 9.35
CA GLU A 159 -0.49 -2.07 9.80
C GLU A 159 -1.89 -1.78 9.25
N TYR A 160 -2.69 -1.09 10.04
CA TYR A 160 -4.08 -0.79 9.73
C TYR A 160 -4.22 0.70 9.47
N TRP A 161 -4.67 1.02 8.27
CA TRP A 161 -4.75 2.39 7.75
C TRP A 161 -6.15 2.69 7.24
N SER A 162 -6.61 3.92 7.44
CA SER A 162 -7.84 4.42 6.83
C SER A 162 -7.67 5.89 6.47
N LYS A 163 -7.92 6.22 5.19
CA LYS A 163 -7.79 7.59 4.68
C LYS A 163 -6.47 8.27 5.08
N GLY A 164 -5.36 7.52 5.02
CA GLY A 164 -4.03 8.00 5.40
C GLY A 164 -3.72 8.04 6.90
N ASN A 165 -4.66 7.67 7.76
CA ASN A 165 -4.45 7.63 9.20
C ASN A 165 -4.07 6.22 9.67
N TYR A 166 -3.10 6.14 10.57
CA TYR A 166 -2.62 4.90 11.18
C TYR A 166 -3.47 4.54 12.40
N PHE A 167 -4.00 3.31 12.45
CA PHE A 167 -4.85 2.80 13.53
C PHE A 167 -4.17 1.76 14.41
N GLY A 168 -2.96 1.38 14.09
CA GLY A 168 -2.22 0.39 14.84
C GLY A 168 -1.67 -0.73 13.96
N GLY A 169 -1.07 -1.73 14.57
CA GLY A 169 -0.50 -2.84 13.83
C GLY A 169 -0.01 -3.96 14.71
N LYS A 170 0.43 -5.02 14.06
CA LYS A 170 1.03 -6.20 14.67
C LYS A 170 2.32 -6.54 13.97
N SER A 171 3.27 -7.11 14.69
CA SER A 171 4.48 -7.65 14.08
C SER A 171 4.84 -9.01 14.67
N TRP A 172 5.44 -9.85 13.84
CA TRP A 172 5.82 -11.23 14.15
C TRP A 172 7.27 -11.46 13.80
N ASP A 173 7.91 -12.37 14.53
CA ASP A 173 9.23 -12.87 14.18
C ASP A 173 9.15 -13.83 12.97
N ASN A 174 10.32 -14.26 12.49
CA ASN A 174 10.42 -15.15 11.34
C ASN A 174 9.92 -16.58 11.62
N THR A 175 9.62 -16.91 12.89
CA THR A 175 8.97 -18.17 13.27
C THR A 175 7.44 -18.06 13.22
N GLY A 176 6.91 -16.83 13.16
CA GLY A 176 5.47 -16.52 13.17
C GLY A 176 4.92 -16.22 14.57
N ARG A 177 5.80 -16.03 15.58
CA ARG A 177 5.39 -15.64 16.92
C ARG A 177 5.15 -14.13 16.97
N LEU A 178 4.00 -13.71 17.52
CA LEU A 178 3.68 -12.30 17.73
C LEU A 178 4.69 -11.67 18.69
N ILE A 179 5.34 -10.57 18.30
CA ILE A 179 6.33 -9.84 19.09
C ILE A 179 5.86 -8.46 19.51
N LYS A 180 4.95 -7.86 18.75
CA LYS A 180 4.44 -6.52 19.07
C LYS A 180 3.01 -6.35 18.57
N GLN A 181 2.20 -5.65 19.34
CA GLN A 181 0.89 -5.16 18.94
C GLN A 181 0.74 -3.71 19.43
N VAL A 182 0.34 -2.84 18.52
CA VAL A 182 0.04 -1.43 18.81
C VAL A 182 -1.42 -1.19 18.42
N ARG A 183 -2.14 -0.48 19.27
CA ARG A 183 -3.49 0.04 18.99
C ARG A 183 -3.44 1.53 19.27
N THR A 184 -3.82 2.35 18.30
CA THR A 184 -4.07 3.77 18.57
C THR A 184 -5.43 3.87 19.28
N ARG A 185 -5.48 4.72 20.26
CA ARG A 185 -6.71 5.04 21.02
C ARG A 185 -7.47 6.14 20.31
#